data_d0911f79fcd476ec9ac594d3fc0f030d
#
_entry.id   d0911f79fcd476ec9ac594d3fc0f030d
#
_cell.length_a   1.000
_cell.length_b   1.000
_cell.length_c   1.000
_cell.angle_alpha   90.00
_cell.angle_beta   90.00
_cell.angle_gamma   90.00
#
_symmetry.space_group_name_H-M   'P 1'
#
loop_
_entity.id
_entity.type
_entity.pdbx_description
1 polymer ?
#
loop_
_entity_poly.entity_id
_entity_poly.type
_entity_poly.pdbx_seq_one_letter_code
_entity_poly.pdbx_strand_id
1 'polypeptide(L)'
;MKATKLIGALVCAGVLACGADTTAAIDFTVPTGRINKWLHCSGYGPRSYPRSLENDDKDLAALHLTAARTHDWALINNGQRIVDTQYLFPLPHLDPADPRNYVFEPTDHVLELAQNIGMKIFYRMGTSIEHTGDWFFNAANPTNHEQYAESLAGIVRHYTQGWGNGFTWDIANWEIYNEPNVRACWRGTKAEFIDLYVTCLKRLKREFPNLNFGGPAFAGCPIGYMKELLAACRKANVAPDFMSWHYYGQNPRDLVAQPARVRKLLDEAGFPNCKTIINEWHYLVTWDGIHGASSQDKIRKAHSGPSAHNGIDSAAFNLAVLAGFQNTCLDQSYYYGSGCRGNWGYKDGMGRFNKPYWSLKIFGDIVTEYADKVSAKSAKPSVTAFAGLSADKKRGFVLISDYRGKGPLTASVKGMDGARVVSAHVLDHARNLEPVAVEWKDGLLALPRKDDNSAAFFVVFER
;
A
#
# COMPACT_ATOMS: atom_id res chain seq x y z
N MET A 1 -20.56 54.17 -34.70
CA MET A 1 -20.16 54.47 -33.30
C MET A 1 -21.08 53.73 -32.39
N LYS A 2 -20.59 52.62 -31.78
CA LYS A 2 -21.10 52.04 -30.52
C LYS A 2 -19.93 51.28 -29.91
N ALA A 3 -19.42 51.80 -28.80
CA ALA A 3 -18.34 51.23 -28.04
C ALA A 3 -18.90 50.13 -27.12
N THR A 4 -18.39 48.93 -27.24
CA THR A 4 -18.68 47.82 -26.33
C THR A 4 -17.56 47.77 -25.28
N LYS A 5 -17.90 48.03 -24.02
CA LYS A 5 -17.00 47.93 -22.87
C LYS A 5 -16.79 46.45 -22.52
N LEU A 6 -15.56 45.99 -22.65
CA LEU A 6 -15.09 44.72 -22.05
C LEU A 6 -14.88 44.97 -20.55
N ILE A 7 -15.62 44.25 -19.71
CA ILE A 7 -15.37 44.17 -18.27
C ILE A 7 -14.40 42.98 -18.08
N GLY A 8 -13.14 43.29 -17.85
CA GLY A 8 -12.15 42.31 -17.46
C GLY A 8 -12.35 41.94 -15.97
N ALA A 9 -12.74 40.69 -15.71
CA ALA A 9 -12.70 40.14 -14.36
C ALA A 9 -11.23 39.82 -13.98
N LEU A 10 -10.71 40.65 -13.08
CA LEU A 10 -9.41 40.40 -12.44
C LEU A 10 -9.57 39.24 -11.46
N VAL A 11 -9.15 38.02 -11.85
CA VAL A 11 -8.95 36.92 -10.92
C VAL A 11 -7.66 37.21 -10.15
N CYS A 12 -7.77 37.78 -8.97
CA CYS A 12 -6.66 37.84 -8.01
C CYS A 12 -6.28 36.43 -7.58
N ALA A 13 -5.37 35.79 -8.29
CA ALA A 13 -4.61 34.66 -7.78
C ALA A 13 -3.72 35.21 -6.64
N GLY A 14 -4.17 35.06 -5.40
CA GLY A 14 -3.36 35.33 -4.23
C GLY A 14 -2.18 34.37 -4.21
N VAL A 15 -1.05 34.79 -4.77
CA VAL A 15 0.24 34.17 -4.54
C VAL A 15 0.58 34.48 -3.07
N LEU A 16 0.32 33.48 -2.20
CA LEU A 16 0.90 33.48 -0.85
C LEU A 16 2.42 33.49 -1.03
N ALA A 17 3.04 34.62 -0.77
CA ALA A 17 4.50 34.73 -0.69
C ALA A 17 4.95 33.78 0.42
N CYS A 18 5.48 32.63 0.04
CA CYS A 18 6.29 31.79 0.92
C CYS A 18 7.51 32.65 1.26
N GLY A 19 7.68 33.05 2.53
CA GLY A 19 8.87 33.76 2.96
C GLY A 19 10.10 33.00 2.49
N ALA A 20 11.13 33.68 2.04
CA ALA A 20 12.26 33.14 1.27
C ALA A 20 13.05 32.00 1.96
N ASP A 21 12.72 31.60 3.20
CA ASP A 21 13.49 30.67 4.02
C ASP A 21 12.72 29.44 4.55
N THR A 22 11.42 29.25 4.21
CA THR A 22 10.67 28.09 4.73
C THR A 22 10.70 26.91 3.77
N THR A 23 10.87 25.68 4.29
CA THR A 23 10.89 24.44 3.50
C THR A 23 9.48 23.88 3.23
N ALA A 24 8.51 24.29 4.03
CA ALA A 24 7.09 23.93 3.86
C ALA A 24 6.15 25.07 4.30
N ALA A 25 4.91 25.05 3.77
CA ALA A 25 3.85 25.96 4.16
C ALA A 25 2.57 25.18 4.47
N ILE A 26 2.05 25.35 5.69
CA ILE A 26 0.85 24.68 6.20
C ILE A 26 -0.22 25.72 6.48
N ASP A 27 -1.43 25.48 5.99
CA ASP A 27 -2.58 26.36 6.28
C ASP A 27 -3.78 25.54 6.76
N PHE A 28 -4.02 25.54 8.06
CA PHE A 28 -5.12 24.83 8.70
C PHE A 28 -6.51 25.45 8.41
N THR A 29 -6.56 26.62 7.82
CA THR A 29 -7.82 27.26 7.41
C THR A 29 -8.33 26.79 6.06
N VAL A 30 -7.50 26.07 5.30
CA VAL A 30 -7.81 25.61 3.95
C VAL A 30 -7.95 24.08 3.91
N PRO A 31 -9.18 23.54 4.04
CA PRO A 31 -9.42 22.10 3.94
C PRO A 31 -9.17 21.61 2.50
N THR A 32 -8.62 20.41 2.38
CA THR A 32 -8.31 19.77 1.06
C THR A 32 -8.97 18.40 0.89
N GLY A 33 -9.81 18.01 1.83
CA GLY A 33 -10.59 16.76 1.79
C GLY A 33 -10.39 15.89 3.02
N ARG A 34 -10.88 14.65 2.94
CA ARG A 34 -10.76 13.65 4.01
C ARG A 34 -9.46 12.86 3.89
N ILE A 35 -8.94 12.39 5.01
CA ILE A 35 -7.84 11.41 5.04
C ILE A 35 -8.39 10.05 4.62
N ASN A 36 -7.77 9.45 3.59
CA ASN A 36 -8.13 8.13 3.09
C ASN A 36 -7.33 7.05 3.83
N LYS A 37 -7.97 6.34 4.75
CA LYS A 37 -7.34 5.26 5.53
C LYS A 37 -6.99 4.02 4.69
N TRP A 38 -7.64 3.80 3.54
CA TRP A 38 -7.34 2.70 2.64
C TRP A 38 -6.00 2.84 1.91
N LEU A 39 -5.33 3.99 2.03
CA LEU A 39 -3.95 4.17 1.59
C LEU A 39 -2.93 3.68 2.63
N HIS A 40 -3.40 3.17 3.80
CA HIS A 40 -2.57 2.62 4.86
C HIS A 40 -2.93 1.16 5.12
N CYS A 41 -2.51 0.28 4.22
CA CYS A 41 -2.71 -1.17 4.28
C CYS A 41 -1.37 -1.89 4.11
N SER A 42 -1.35 -3.21 4.35
CA SER A 42 -0.14 -4.04 4.24
C SER A 42 -0.38 -5.28 3.39
N GLY A 43 0.66 -5.75 2.71
CA GLY A 43 0.70 -7.07 2.08
C GLY A 43 0.99 -8.21 3.06
N TYR A 44 0.94 -7.93 4.36
CA TYR A 44 1.29 -8.88 5.42
C TYR A 44 0.27 -8.85 6.56
N GLY A 45 -0.09 -10.05 7.04
CA GLY A 45 -0.89 -10.25 8.26
C GLY A 45 -0.05 -10.75 9.43
N PRO A 46 -0.65 -10.88 10.61
CA PRO A 46 0.05 -11.33 11.82
C PRO A 46 0.57 -12.76 11.69
N ARG A 47 1.66 -13.02 12.39
CA ARG A 47 2.21 -14.36 12.59
C ARG A 47 2.13 -14.72 14.07
N SER A 48 1.14 -15.53 14.40
CA SER A 48 0.97 -16.08 15.73
C SER A 48 0.95 -17.60 15.63
N TYR A 49 2.09 -18.20 15.79
CA TYR A 49 2.18 -19.65 15.80
C TYR A 49 1.89 -20.19 17.21
N PRO A 50 0.99 -21.16 17.39
CA PRO A 50 0.62 -21.67 18.71
C PRO A 50 1.78 -22.20 19.57
N ARG A 51 2.91 -22.51 18.93
CA ARG A 51 4.14 -23.01 19.58
C ARG A 51 5.37 -22.16 19.32
N SER A 52 5.20 -20.98 18.73
CA SER A 52 6.29 -20.04 18.46
C SER A 52 6.38 -19.03 19.60
N LEU A 53 7.61 -18.58 19.90
CA LEU A 53 7.85 -17.40 20.73
C LEU A 53 7.59 -16.09 19.94
N GLU A 54 7.39 -16.19 18.64
CA GLU A 54 7.09 -15.04 17.79
C GLU A 54 5.58 -14.83 17.74
N ASN A 55 5.15 -13.74 18.34
CA ASN A 55 3.80 -13.21 18.22
C ASN A 55 3.94 -11.71 17.92
N ASP A 56 3.54 -11.31 16.72
CA ASP A 56 3.61 -9.93 16.26
C ASP A 56 2.24 -9.22 16.23
N ASP A 57 1.18 -9.83 16.76
CA ASP A 57 -0.17 -9.30 16.77
C ASP A 57 -0.23 -7.89 17.36
N LYS A 58 0.41 -7.68 18.52
CA LYS A 58 0.44 -6.37 19.19
C LYS A 58 1.21 -5.33 18.38
N ASP A 59 2.30 -5.76 17.76
CA ASP A 59 3.15 -4.88 16.97
C ASP A 59 2.45 -4.41 15.69
N LEU A 60 1.71 -5.34 15.04
CA LEU A 60 0.91 -5.01 13.85
C LEU A 60 -0.36 -4.24 14.22
N ALA A 61 -1.05 -4.61 15.29
CA ALA A 61 -2.21 -3.86 15.79
C ALA A 61 -1.85 -2.39 16.08
N ALA A 62 -0.65 -2.14 16.62
CA ALA A 62 -0.16 -0.79 16.88
C ALA A 62 0.09 0.05 15.63
N LEU A 63 0.17 -0.57 14.43
CA LEU A 63 0.29 0.15 13.17
C LEU A 63 -1.06 0.65 12.62
N HIS A 64 -2.20 0.22 13.20
CA HIS A 64 -3.55 0.60 12.76
C HIS A 64 -3.78 0.42 11.25
N LEU A 65 -3.28 -0.67 10.69
CA LEU A 65 -3.43 -0.98 9.27
C LEU A 65 -4.89 -1.29 8.94
N THR A 66 -5.42 -0.67 7.90
CA THR A 66 -6.85 -0.81 7.55
C THR A 66 -7.17 -2.21 6.99
N ALA A 67 -6.25 -2.78 6.20
CA ALA A 67 -6.44 -4.08 5.57
C ALA A 67 -5.11 -4.80 5.37
N ALA A 68 -5.19 -6.14 5.24
CA ALA A 68 -4.09 -6.99 4.82
C ALA A 68 -4.41 -7.68 3.49
N ARG A 69 -3.49 -7.60 2.53
CA ARG A 69 -3.56 -8.39 1.29
C ARG A 69 -2.85 -9.72 1.50
N THR A 70 -3.55 -10.81 1.21
CA THR A 70 -2.93 -12.15 1.27
C THR A 70 -1.94 -12.33 0.13
N HIS A 71 -0.72 -12.75 0.45
CA HIS A 71 0.27 -13.13 -0.55
C HIS A 71 1.20 -14.22 0.01
N ASP A 72 2.34 -13.88 0.56
CA ASP A 72 3.34 -14.83 1.07
C ASP A 72 2.98 -15.39 2.45
N TRP A 73 1.71 -15.56 2.74
CA TRP A 73 1.27 -16.01 4.06
C TRP A 73 1.53 -17.51 4.22
N ALA A 74 2.14 -17.85 5.33
CA ALA A 74 2.48 -19.21 5.69
C ALA A 74 2.20 -19.46 7.16
N LEU A 75 1.89 -20.69 7.51
CA LEU A 75 1.64 -21.06 8.90
C LEU A 75 2.96 -21.27 9.67
N ILE A 76 3.76 -22.24 9.28
CA ILE A 76 5.01 -22.59 9.96
C ILE A 76 6.21 -22.44 9.04
N ASN A 77 6.07 -22.87 7.80
CA ASN A 77 7.12 -22.86 6.79
C ASN A 77 6.84 -21.78 5.75
N ASN A 78 7.77 -20.86 5.59
CA ASN A 78 7.67 -19.77 4.60
C ASN A 78 7.46 -20.25 3.17
N GLY A 79 7.79 -21.49 2.82
CA GLY A 79 7.53 -22.07 1.51
C GLY A 79 6.10 -22.54 1.27
N GLN A 80 5.25 -22.60 2.29
CA GLN A 80 3.91 -23.20 2.14
C GLN A 80 2.95 -22.38 1.30
N ARG A 81 2.98 -21.05 1.42
CA ARG A 81 2.05 -20.15 0.67
C ARG A 81 0.61 -20.64 0.71
N ILE A 82 0.09 -20.81 1.91
CA ILE A 82 -1.21 -21.46 2.17
C ILE A 82 -2.41 -20.74 1.56
N VAL A 83 -2.27 -19.48 1.18
CA VAL A 83 -3.33 -18.68 0.55
C VAL A 83 -3.43 -18.88 -0.97
N ASP A 84 -2.51 -19.62 -1.57
CA ASP A 84 -2.50 -19.89 -3.00
C ASP A 84 -3.60 -20.87 -3.39
N THR A 85 -4.21 -20.66 -4.57
CA THR A 85 -5.33 -21.49 -5.06
C THR A 85 -4.96 -22.97 -5.13
N GLN A 86 -3.76 -23.31 -5.60
CA GLN A 86 -3.31 -24.71 -5.68
C GLN A 86 -2.99 -25.34 -4.33
N TYR A 87 -2.82 -24.54 -3.28
CA TYR A 87 -2.77 -25.08 -1.92
C TYR A 87 -4.17 -25.41 -1.42
N LEU A 88 -5.11 -24.50 -1.63
CA LEU A 88 -6.50 -24.68 -1.21
C LEU A 88 -7.22 -25.74 -2.01
N PHE A 89 -6.98 -25.80 -3.32
CA PHE A 89 -7.56 -26.81 -4.23
C PHE A 89 -6.43 -27.56 -4.95
N PRO A 90 -5.78 -28.56 -4.26
CA PRO A 90 -4.51 -29.11 -4.72
C PRO A 90 -4.62 -30.08 -5.89
N LEU A 91 -5.78 -30.64 -6.13
CA LEU A 91 -6.02 -31.65 -7.17
C LEU A 91 -7.00 -31.12 -8.23
N PRO A 92 -6.49 -30.41 -9.26
CA PRO A 92 -7.32 -29.65 -10.20
C PRO A 92 -8.24 -30.50 -11.08
N HIS A 93 -8.13 -31.82 -11.08
CA HIS A 93 -9.02 -32.73 -11.79
C HIS A 93 -10.27 -33.17 -10.98
N LEU A 94 -10.29 -32.83 -9.68
CA LEU A 94 -11.44 -33.14 -8.83
C LEU A 94 -12.58 -32.13 -9.05
N ASP A 95 -13.76 -32.49 -8.55
CA ASP A 95 -14.95 -31.63 -8.62
C ASP A 95 -14.80 -30.41 -7.69
N PRO A 96 -14.75 -29.17 -8.20
CA PRO A 96 -14.68 -27.97 -7.38
C PRO A 96 -15.99 -27.64 -6.64
N ALA A 97 -17.07 -28.35 -6.91
CA ALA A 97 -18.33 -28.20 -6.15
C ALA A 97 -18.35 -29.05 -4.86
N ASP A 98 -17.41 -29.96 -4.68
CA ASP A 98 -17.30 -30.76 -3.46
C ASP A 98 -16.31 -30.11 -2.48
N PRO A 99 -16.76 -29.61 -1.30
CA PRO A 99 -15.88 -28.94 -0.33
C PRO A 99 -14.79 -29.86 0.24
N ARG A 100 -14.98 -31.19 0.19
CA ARG A 100 -13.97 -32.16 0.65
C ARG A 100 -12.70 -32.17 -0.21
N ASN A 101 -12.73 -31.54 -1.39
CA ASN A 101 -11.60 -31.42 -2.29
C ASN A 101 -10.73 -30.18 -1.99
N TYR A 102 -11.06 -29.42 -0.93
CA TYR A 102 -10.33 -28.23 -0.48
C TYR A 102 -9.63 -28.45 0.85
N VAL A 103 -8.58 -27.68 1.08
CA VAL A 103 -7.79 -27.64 2.32
C VAL A 103 -7.87 -26.22 2.89
N PHE A 104 -8.92 -25.91 3.62
CA PHE A 104 -9.18 -24.56 4.11
C PHE A 104 -8.50 -24.24 5.46
N GLU A 105 -8.45 -25.18 6.42
CA GLU A 105 -8.07 -24.93 7.81
C GLU A 105 -6.78 -24.09 8.04
N PRO A 106 -5.66 -24.32 7.34
CA PRO A 106 -4.47 -23.50 7.56
C PRO A 106 -4.66 -22.06 7.13
N THR A 107 -5.43 -21.83 6.05
CA THR A 107 -5.73 -20.50 5.53
C THR A 107 -6.74 -19.79 6.44
N ASP A 108 -7.76 -20.50 6.91
CA ASP A 108 -8.75 -19.98 7.86
C ASP A 108 -8.07 -19.38 9.08
N HIS A 109 -7.15 -20.15 9.67
CA HIS A 109 -6.43 -19.71 10.85
C HIS A 109 -5.66 -18.39 10.66
N VAL A 110 -4.92 -18.24 9.56
CA VAL A 110 -4.15 -17.00 9.35
C VAL A 110 -5.02 -15.81 8.98
N LEU A 111 -6.17 -16.04 8.34
CA LEU A 111 -7.13 -14.98 8.07
C LEU A 111 -7.84 -14.51 9.35
N GLU A 112 -8.19 -15.43 10.25
CA GLU A 112 -8.75 -15.10 11.57
C GLU A 112 -7.79 -14.25 12.40
N LEU A 113 -6.49 -14.56 12.39
CA LEU A 113 -5.49 -13.74 13.09
C LEU A 113 -5.50 -12.28 12.61
N ALA A 114 -5.60 -12.05 11.31
CA ALA A 114 -5.65 -10.69 10.77
C ALA A 114 -6.94 -9.97 11.18
N GLN A 115 -8.08 -10.63 11.13
CA GLN A 115 -9.37 -10.05 11.55
C GLN A 115 -9.41 -9.76 13.04
N ASN A 116 -8.82 -10.62 13.88
CA ASN A 116 -8.77 -10.46 15.34
C ASN A 116 -8.02 -9.20 15.79
N ILE A 117 -7.10 -8.68 14.97
CA ILE A 117 -6.43 -7.39 15.22
C ILE A 117 -7.06 -6.23 14.43
N GLY A 118 -8.24 -6.43 13.86
CA GLY A 118 -9.05 -5.39 13.22
C GLY A 118 -8.71 -5.10 11.75
N MET A 119 -7.87 -5.90 11.09
CA MET A 119 -7.56 -5.74 9.68
C MET A 119 -8.64 -6.35 8.80
N LYS A 120 -9.10 -5.63 7.79
CA LYS A 120 -9.91 -6.23 6.72
C LYS A 120 -9.05 -7.08 5.79
N ILE A 121 -9.64 -8.06 5.15
CA ILE A 121 -8.94 -8.94 4.20
C ILE A 121 -9.11 -8.42 2.77
N PHE A 122 -8.02 -8.37 2.04
CA PHE A 122 -7.96 -8.33 0.59
C PHE A 122 -7.40 -9.68 0.13
N TYR A 123 -8.25 -10.53 -0.43
CA TYR A 123 -7.85 -11.88 -0.79
C TYR A 123 -7.27 -11.95 -2.20
N ARG A 124 -5.98 -12.29 -2.32
CA ARG A 124 -5.34 -12.59 -3.60
C ARG A 124 -5.49 -14.09 -3.89
N MET A 125 -6.27 -14.43 -4.88
CA MET A 125 -6.37 -15.77 -5.47
C MET A 125 -5.24 -15.97 -6.51
N GLY A 126 -4.92 -17.20 -6.85
CA GLY A 126 -3.88 -17.50 -7.82
C GLY A 126 -2.63 -18.12 -7.19
N THR A 127 -1.49 -17.88 -7.81
CA THR A 127 -0.24 -18.58 -7.50
C THR A 127 0.86 -17.59 -7.14
N SER A 128 1.57 -17.79 -6.05
CA SER A 128 2.80 -17.07 -5.74
C SER A 128 3.98 -17.63 -6.53
N ILE A 129 5.05 -16.84 -6.64
CA ILE A 129 6.25 -17.22 -7.39
C ILE A 129 6.90 -18.52 -6.88
N GLU A 130 6.78 -18.80 -5.59
CA GLU A 130 7.34 -19.98 -4.95
C GLU A 130 6.62 -21.27 -5.32
N HIS A 131 5.39 -21.20 -5.77
CA HIS A 131 4.62 -22.37 -6.20
C HIS A 131 4.73 -22.66 -7.68
N THR A 132 5.41 -21.83 -8.45
CA THR A 132 5.61 -22.03 -9.88
C THR A 132 6.99 -22.63 -10.18
N GLY A 133 7.12 -23.26 -11.34
CA GLY A 133 8.39 -23.75 -11.80
C GLY A 133 8.94 -24.94 -11.01
N ASP A 134 10.24 -24.91 -10.73
CA ASP A 134 10.95 -26.00 -10.08
C ASP A 134 10.93 -25.90 -8.54
N TRP A 135 10.12 -24.99 -8.01
CA TRP A 135 9.95 -24.80 -6.58
C TRP A 135 8.91 -25.77 -6.00
N PHE A 136 8.61 -25.66 -4.72
CA PHE A 136 7.93 -26.65 -3.89
C PHE A 136 6.82 -27.47 -4.54
N PHE A 137 5.88 -26.85 -5.22
CA PHE A 137 4.74 -27.57 -5.79
C PHE A 137 4.76 -27.63 -7.31
N ASN A 138 5.74 -26.97 -7.95
CA ASN A 138 5.89 -26.94 -9.39
C ASN A 138 4.55 -26.79 -10.15
N ALA A 139 3.70 -25.91 -9.64
CA ALA A 139 2.35 -25.74 -10.15
C ALA A 139 2.38 -25.24 -11.60
N ALA A 140 1.75 -25.99 -12.48
CA ALA A 140 1.52 -25.59 -13.86
C ALA A 140 0.43 -24.52 -13.94
N ASN A 141 0.43 -23.75 -15.03
CA ASN A 141 -0.71 -22.90 -15.35
C ASN A 141 -1.99 -23.73 -15.48
N PRO A 142 -3.14 -23.21 -15.04
CA PRO A 142 -4.41 -23.88 -15.30
C PRO A 142 -4.63 -24.09 -16.80
N THR A 143 -4.97 -25.32 -17.20
CA THR A 143 -5.28 -25.67 -18.61
C THR A 143 -6.78 -25.66 -18.88
N ASN A 144 -7.60 -25.91 -17.86
CA ASN A 144 -9.04 -25.76 -17.91
C ASN A 144 -9.48 -24.52 -17.13
N HIS A 145 -9.66 -23.40 -17.85
CA HIS A 145 -9.97 -22.11 -17.24
C HIS A 145 -11.34 -22.07 -16.55
N GLU A 146 -12.33 -22.80 -17.07
CA GLU A 146 -13.68 -22.87 -16.47
C GLU A 146 -13.63 -23.62 -15.12
N GLN A 147 -12.94 -24.74 -15.06
CA GLN A 147 -12.77 -25.50 -13.82
C GLN A 147 -11.95 -24.72 -12.79
N TYR A 148 -10.91 -24.01 -13.24
CA TYR A 148 -10.16 -23.14 -12.37
C TYR A 148 -11.04 -22.00 -11.81
N ALA A 149 -11.84 -21.35 -12.65
CA ALA A 149 -12.78 -20.33 -12.22
C ALA A 149 -13.81 -20.85 -11.21
N GLU A 150 -14.25 -22.11 -11.37
CA GLU A 150 -15.15 -22.77 -10.42
C GLU A 150 -14.45 -23.04 -9.08
N SER A 151 -13.16 -23.44 -9.09
CA SER A 151 -12.40 -23.60 -7.83
C SER A 151 -12.22 -22.27 -7.10
N LEU A 152 -12.03 -21.15 -7.81
CA LEU A 152 -12.04 -19.82 -7.18
C LEU A 152 -13.39 -19.48 -6.57
N ALA A 153 -14.50 -19.84 -7.25
CA ALA A 153 -15.85 -19.63 -6.71
C ALA A 153 -16.07 -20.42 -5.42
N GLY A 154 -15.53 -21.64 -5.31
CA GLY A 154 -15.53 -22.43 -4.07
C GLY A 154 -14.83 -21.70 -2.92
N ILE A 155 -13.67 -21.10 -3.18
CA ILE A 155 -12.96 -20.30 -2.17
C ILE A 155 -13.81 -19.10 -1.71
N VAL A 156 -14.44 -18.38 -2.64
CA VAL A 156 -15.30 -17.24 -2.30
C VAL A 156 -16.52 -17.68 -1.49
N ARG A 157 -17.18 -18.79 -1.86
CA ARG A 157 -18.32 -19.36 -1.09
C ARG A 157 -17.92 -19.70 0.34
N HIS A 158 -16.74 -20.29 0.52
CA HIS A 158 -16.24 -20.67 1.84
C HIS A 158 -16.15 -19.45 2.77
N TYR A 159 -15.53 -18.37 2.31
CA TYR A 159 -15.31 -17.20 3.15
C TYR A 159 -16.49 -16.22 3.23
N THR A 160 -17.50 -16.31 2.33
CA THR A 160 -18.60 -15.34 2.28
C THR A 160 -19.98 -15.91 2.47
N GLN A 161 -20.16 -17.25 2.34
CA GLN A 161 -21.47 -17.92 2.38
C GLN A 161 -21.51 -19.11 3.34
N GLY A 162 -20.44 -19.37 4.10
CA GLY A 162 -20.38 -20.50 5.04
C GLY A 162 -20.24 -21.88 4.40
N TRP A 163 -19.97 -21.96 3.10
CA TRP A 163 -19.84 -23.23 2.39
C TRP A 163 -18.62 -24.03 2.86
N GLY A 164 -18.76 -25.36 3.00
CA GLY A 164 -17.68 -26.23 3.46
C GLY A 164 -17.24 -25.94 4.90
N ASN A 165 -18.17 -25.66 5.82
CA ASN A 165 -17.93 -25.21 7.19
C ASN A 165 -17.14 -23.90 7.28
N GLY A 166 -17.33 -23.00 6.30
CA GLY A 166 -16.62 -21.73 6.20
C GLY A 166 -17.29 -20.60 6.96
N PHE A 167 -17.09 -19.39 6.45
CA PHE A 167 -17.39 -18.13 7.13
C PHE A 167 -18.37 -17.25 6.31
N THR A 168 -18.84 -16.18 6.94
CA THR A 168 -19.64 -15.13 6.28
C THR A 168 -18.93 -13.77 6.46
N TRP A 169 -17.66 -13.70 6.05
CA TRP A 169 -16.83 -12.53 6.25
C TRP A 169 -17.03 -11.45 5.18
N ASP A 170 -16.86 -10.21 5.59
CA ASP A 170 -16.78 -9.04 4.70
C ASP A 170 -15.35 -8.90 4.14
N ILE A 171 -15.06 -9.64 3.07
CA ILE A 171 -13.79 -9.55 2.35
C ILE A 171 -13.82 -8.31 1.44
N ALA A 172 -12.86 -7.43 1.63
CA ALA A 172 -12.84 -6.11 0.97
C ALA A 172 -12.67 -6.19 -0.55
N ASN A 173 -11.79 -7.08 -1.01
CA ASN A 173 -11.48 -7.27 -2.43
C ASN A 173 -11.06 -8.72 -2.69
N TRP A 174 -11.38 -9.21 -3.89
CA TRP A 174 -10.98 -10.52 -4.41
C TRP A 174 -10.13 -10.33 -5.67
N GLU A 175 -8.86 -10.61 -5.57
CA GLU A 175 -7.92 -10.39 -6.66
C GLU A 175 -7.68 -11.67 -7.45
N ILE A 176 -7.81 -11.55 -8.77
CA ILE A 176 -7.59 -12.66 -9.69
C ILE A 176 -6.13 -12.65 -10.13
N TYR A 177 -5.35 -13.55 -9.56
CA TYR A 177 -3.95 -13.81 -9.88
C TYR A 177 -2.93 -12.82 -9.27
N ASN A 178 -1.63 -13.04 -9.61
CA ASN A 178 -0.49 -12.21 -9.22
C ASN A 178 0.58 -12.17 -10.30
N GLU A 179 1.00 -10.99 -10.73
CA GLU A 179 2.14 -10.72 -11.63
C GLU A 179 2.19 -11.57 -12.92
N PRO A 180 1.11 -11.61 -13.71
CA PRO A 180 1.08 -12.45 -14.91
C PRO A 180 2.04 -12.01 -16.01
N ASN A 181 2.67 -10.86 -15.87
CA ASN A 181 3.71 -10.33 -16.75
C ASN A 181 5.13 -10.73 -16.31
N VAL A 182 5.26 -11.48 -15.20
CA VAL A 182 6.51 -12.08 -14.72
C VAL A 182 6.51 -13.57 -15.05
N ARG A 183 7.53 -14.04 -15.78
CA ARG A 183 7.59 -15.45 -16.22
C ARG A 183 7.61 -16.45 -15.05
N ALA A 184 8.14 -16.04 -13.90
CA ALA A 184 8.15 -16.89 -12.71
C ALA A 184 6.75 -17.06 -12.09
N CYS A 185 5.81 -16.16 -12.37
CA CYS A 185 4.43 -16.24 -11.88
C CYS A 185 3.48 -16.84 -12.94
N TRP A 186 3.72 -16.56 -14.23
CA TRP A 186 2.92 -17.07 -15.34
C TRP A 186 3.81 -17.58 -16.49
N ARG A 187 3.75 -18.87 -16.80
CA ARG A 187 4.59 -19.51 -17.84
C ARG A 187 3.93 -19.62 -19.20
N GLY A 188 2.63 -19.34 -19.29
CA GLY A 188 1.87 -19.29 -20.52
C GLY A 188 2.09 -17.99 -21.31
N THR A 189 1.35 -17.87 -22.40
CA THR A 189 1.29 -16.64 -23.19
C THR A 189 0.41 -15.59 -22.51
N LYS A 190 0.58 -14.34 -22.92
CA LYS A 190 -0.28 -13.23 -22.49
C LYS A 190 -1.74 -13.47 -22.89
N ALA A 191 -2.00 -14.05 -24.07
CA ALA A 191 -3.35 -14.33 -24.53
C ALA A 191 -4.06 -15.37 -23.66
N GLU A 192 -3.37 -16.44 -23.28
CA GLU A 192 -3.90 -17.46 -22.35
C GLU A 192 -4.21 -16.87 -20.98
N PHE A 193 -3.36 -15.99 -20.48
CA PHE A 193 -3.64 -15.31 -19.21
C PHE A 193 -4.88 -14.41 -19.30
N ILE A 194 -4.99 -13.62 -20.37
CA ILE A 194 -6.16 -12.73 -20.56
C ILE A 194 -7.45 -13.56 -20.63
N ASP A 195 -7.43 -14.70 -21.31
CA ASP A 195 -8.57 -15.61 -21.38
C ASP A 195 -8.91 -16.19 -20.02
N LEU A 196 -7.94 -16.68 -19.25
CA LEU A 196 -8.11 -17.13 -17.87
C LEU A 196 -8.75 -16.02 -17.00
N TYR A 197 -8.18 -14.82 -17.04
CA TYR A 197 -8.66 -13.71 -16.24
C TYR A 197 -10.11 -13.35 -16.54
N VAL A 198 -10.45 -13.23 -17.83
CA VAL A 198 -11.81 -12.90 -18.27
C VAL A 198 -12.80 -14.01 -17.88
N THR A 199 -12.41 -15.28 -18.05
CA THR A 199 -13.22 -16.45 -17.64
C THR A 199 -13.52 -16.42 -16.14
N CYS A 200 -12.48 -16.24 -15.31
CA CYS A 200 -12.64 -16.13 -13.86
C CYS A 200 -13.51 -14.94 -13.47
N LEU A 201 -13.25 -13.75 -14.03
CA LEU A 201 -14.00 -12.55 -13.71
C LEU A 201 -15.50 -12.69 -14.05
N LYS A 202 -15.83 -13.23 -15.23
CA LYS A 202 -17.22 -13.51 -15.61
C LYS A 202 -17.89 -14.51 -14.68
N ARG A 203 -17.19 -15.60 -14.35
CA ARG A 203 -17.72 -16.64 -13.46
C ARG A 203 -18.03 -16.08 -12.07
N LEU A 204 -17.09 -15.35 -11.50
CA LEU A 204 -17.19 -14.80 -10.15
C LEU A 204 -18.26 -13.70 -10.07
N LYS A 205 -18.28 -12.77 -11.00
CA LYS A 205 -19.28 -11.68 -10.99
C LYS A 205 -20.70 -12.16 -11.26
N ARG A 206 -20.87 -13.27 -11.97
CA ARG A 206 -22.21 -13.89 -12.17
C ARG A 206 -22.79 -14.41 -10.87
N GLU A 207 -21.98 -15.03 -10.01
CA GLU A 207 -22.46 -15.63 -8.75
C GLU A 207 -22.44 -14.62 -7.60
N PHE A 208 -21.45 -13.74 -7.57
CA PHE A 208 -21.24 -12.79 -6.47
C PHE A 208 -21.28 -11.33 -6.94
N PRO A 209 -22.41 -10.84 -7.46
CA PRO A 209 -22.49 -9.53 -8.11
C PRO A 209 -22.21 -8.35 -7.17
N ASN A 210 -22.29 -8.55 -5.86
CA ASN A 210 -22.09 -7.53 -4.83
C ASN A 210 -20.67 -7.52 -4.24
N LEU A 211 -19.79 -8.45 -4.65
CA LEU A 211 -18.40 -8.48 -4.21
C LEU A 211 -17.47 -7.81 -5.23
N ASN A 212 -16.34 -7.32 -4.76
CA ASN A 212 -15.35 -6.63 -5.60
C ASN A 212 -14.33 -7.62 -6.17
N PHE A 213 -14.31 -7.79 -7.49
CA PHE A 213 -13.34 -8.63 -8.21
C PHE A 213 -12.50 -7.81 -9.17
N GLY A 214 -11.19 -8.03 -9.16
CA GLY A 214 -10.28 -7.31 -10.03
C GLY A 214 -8.87 -7.91 -10.06
N GLY A 215 -7.88 -7.09 -10.24
CA GLY A 215 -6.49 -7.49 -10.35
C GLY A 215 -5.88 -7.04 -11.68
N PRO A 216 -4.89 -7.72 -12.17
CA PRO A 216 -4.25 -8.96 -11.68
C PRO A 216 -2.91 -8.72 -10.96
N ALA A 217 -2.72 -7.62 -10.25
CA ALA A 217 -1.47 -7.33 -9.54
C ALA A 217 -0.25 -7.32 -10.48
N PHE A 218 -0.28 -6.51 -11.52
CA PHE A 218 0.84 -6.44 -12.45
C PHE A 218 2.15 -6.05 -11.78
N ALA A 219 3.24 -6.74 -12.09
CA ALA A 219 4.58 -6.30 -11.74
C ALA A 219 4.90 -4.98 -12.46
N GLY A 220 5.09 -3.90 -11.71
CA GLY A 220 5.17 -2.55 -12.27
C GLY A 220 3.86 -2.07 -12.89
N CYS A 221 3.96 -1.06 -13.74
CA CYS A 221 2.80 -0.43 -14.39
C CYS A 221 2.85 -0.63 -15.92
N PRO A 222 2.59 -1.85 -16.45
CA PRO A 222 2.69 -2.17 -17.87
C PRO A 222 1.45 -1.73 -18.63
N ILE A 223 1.32 -0.43 -18.93
CA ILE A 223 0.16 0.20 -19.56
C ILE A 223 -0.32 -0.55 -20.82
N GLY A 224 0.59 -1.05 -21.66
CA GLY A 224 0.23 -1.82 -22.86
C GLY A 224 -0.52 -3.12 -22.53
N TYR A 225 -0.05 -3.87 -21.53
CA TYR A 225 -0.73 -5.11 -21.11
C TYR A 225 -2.08 -4.82 -20.43
N MET A 226 -2.12 -3.81 -19.56
CA MET A 226 -3.38 -3.35 -18.94
C MET A 226 -4.42 -2.99 -20.01
N LYS A 227 -4.00 -2.29 -21.07
CA LYS A 227 -4.89 -1.91 -22.18
C LYS A 227 -5.46 -3.12 -22.91
N GLU A 228 -4.64 -4.14 -23.19
CA GLU A 228 -5.09 -5.37 -23.85
C GLU A 228 -6.08 -6.16 -22.96
N LEU A 229 -5.80 -6.27 -21.65
CA LEU A 229 -6.69 -6.91 -20.69
C LEU A 229 -8.04 -6.19 -20.62
N LEU A 230 -8.06 -4.87 -20.51
CA LEU A 230 -9.29 -4.07 -20.49
C LEU A 230 -10.07 -4.19 -21.79
N ALA A 231 -9.42 -4.24 -22.96
CA ALA A 231 -10.07 -4.47 -24.24
C ALA A 231 -10.76 -5.84 -24.29
N ALA A 232 -10.13 -6.88 -23.74
CA ALA A 232 -10.72 -8.22 -23.63
C ALA A 232 -11.92 -8.24 -22.67
N CYS A 233 -11.83 -7.58 -21.52
CA CYS A 233 -12.93 -7.43 -20.58
C CYS A 233 -14.13 -6.70 -21.24
N ARG A 234 -13.86 -5.64 -22.00
CA ARG A 234 -14.91 -4.91 -22.73
C ARG A 234 -15.57 -5.77 -23.80
N LYS A 235 -14.79 -6.53 -24.58
CA LYS A 235 -15.30 -7.48 -25.60
C LYS A 235 -16.16 -8.56 -24.96
N ALA A 236 -15.81 -9.01 -23.75
CA ALA A 236 -16.53 -10.02 -22.99
C ALA A 236 -17.74 -9.46 -22.19
N ASN A 237 -18.00 -8.14 -22.27
CA ASN A 237 -19.02 -7.43 -21.52
C ASN A 237 -18.94 -7.69 -20.00
N VAL A 238 -17.72 -7.62 -19.44
CA VAL A 238 -17.49 -7.73 -18.00
C VAL A 238 -16.53 -6.63 -17.56
N ALA A 239 -16.83 -5.99 -16.41
CA ALA A 239 -15.99 -4.92 -15.86
C ALA A 239 -15.27 -5.41 -14.60
N PRO A 240 -13.94 -5.22 -14.50
CA PRO A 240 -13.26 -5.37 -13.24
C PRO A 240 -13.65 -4.24 -12.28
N ASP A 241 -13.77 -4.56 -10.98
CA ASP A 241 -14.07 -3.55 -9.96
C ASP A 241 -12.83 -2.74 -9.56
N PHE A 242 -11.63 -3.32 -9.78
CA PHE A 242 -10.36 -2.62 -9.61
C PHE A 242 -9.28 -3.13 -10.56
N MET A 243 -8.31 -2.28 -10.84
CA MET A 243 -7.03 -2.58 -11.48
C MET A 243 -5.92 -2.45 -10.44
N SER A 244 -5.06 -3.47 -10.33
CA SER A 244 -3.97 -3.48 -9.36
C SER A 244 -2.60 -3.67 -10.02
N TRP A 245 -1.57 -3.09 -9.38
CA TRP A 245 -0.19 -3.20 -9.82
C TRP A 245 0.78 -2.95 -8.67
N HIS A 246 2.08 -3.21 -8.92
CA HIS A 246 3.17 -3.13 -7.95
C HIS A 246 4.17 -2.03 -8.27
N TYR A 247 4.95 -1.66 -7.25
CA TYR A 247 6.09 -0.76 -7.41
C TYR A 247 7.20 -1.08 -6.42
N TYR A 248 8.40 -1.31 -6.95
CA TYR A 248 9.62 -1.45 -6.17
C TYR A 248 10.68 -0.49 -6.68
N GLY A 249 11.15 0.43 -5.84
CA GLY A 249 12.13 1.44 -6.27
C GLY A 249 12.43 2.49 -5.22
N GLN A 250 13.14 3.54 -5.63
CA GLN A 250 13.64 4.58 -4.75
C GLN A 250 13.09 5.99 -5.09
N ASN A 251 12.19 6.10 -6.05
CA ASN A 251 11.64 7.39 -6.46
C ASN A 251 10.19 7.57 -6.00
N PRO A 252 9.93 8.28 -4.88
CA PRO A 252 8.59 8.44 -4.35
C PRO A 252 7.67 9.22 -5.30
N ARG A 253 8.22 10.13 -6.11
CA ARG A 253 7.44 10.92 -7.06
C ARG A 253 6.94 10.10 -8.24
N ASP A 254 7.78 9.18 -8.75
CA ASP A 254 7.35 8.29 -9.82
C ASP A 254 6.21 7.39 -9.36
N LEU A 255 6.35 6.83 -8.15
CA LEU A 255 5.29 6.02 -7.54
C LEU A 255 3.98 6.82 -7.37
N VAL A 256 4.06 8.02 -6.81
CA VAL A 256 2.88 8.89 -6.57
C VAL A 256 2.23 9.36 -7.88
N ALA A 257 2.97 9.41 -8.98
CA ALA A 257 2.43 9.80 -10.30
C ALA A 257 1.70 8.67 -11.05
N GLN A 258 1.92 7.40 -10.66
CA GLN A 258 1.34 6.26 -11.40
C GLN A 258 -0.19 6.19 -11.37
N PRO A 259 -0.89 6.47 -10.26
CA PRO A 259 -2.35 6.41 -10.21
C PRO A 259 -3.04 7.24 -11.30
N ALA A 260 -2.54 8.44 -11.59
CA ALA A 260 -3.12 9.30 -12.64
C ALA A 260 -2.99 8.68 -14.05
N ARG A 261 -1.88 7.96 -14.32
CA ARG A 261 -1.68 7.25 -15.60
C ARG A 261 -2.66 6.09 -15.76
N VAL A 262 -2.87 5.31 -14.69
CA VAL A 262 -3.80 4.17 -14.71
C VAL A 262 -5.25 4.65 -14.73
N ARG A 263 -5.59 5.70 -13.99
CA ARG A 263 -6.94 6.31 -14.03
C ARG A 263 -7.31 6.77 -15.44
N LYS A 264 -6.39 7.49 -16.09
CA LYS A 264 -6.58 7.91 -17.49
C LYS A 264 -6.83 6.71 -18.41
N LEU A 265 -6.03 5.65 -18.28
CA LEU A 265 -6.21 4.42 -19.06
C LEU A 265 -7.59 3.79 -18.84
N LEU A 266 -8.05 3.70 -17.60
CA LEU A 266 -9.35 3.14 -17.24
C LEU A 266 -10.51 3.97 -17.82
N ASP A 267 -10.42 5.28 -17.74
CA ASP A 267 -11.41 6.19 -18.31
C ASP A 267 -11.48 6.06 -19.83
N GLU A 268 -10.33 6.05 -20.52
CA GLU A 268 -10.24 5.86 -21.97
C GLU A 268 -10.74 4.48 -22.42
N ALA A 269 -10.54 3.44 -21.58
CA ALA A 269 -11.04 2.10 -21.84
C ALA A 269 -12.54 1.92 -21.55
N GLY A 270 -13.20 2.92 -20.97
CA GLY A 270 -14.63 2.90 -20.64
C GLY A 270 -14.97 2.23 -19.30
N PHE A 271 -14.04 2.25 -18.37
CA PHE A 271 -14.20 1.71 -16.99
C PHE A 271 -14.03 2.81 -15.92
N PRO A 272 -14.86 3.88 -15.91
CA PRO A 272 -14.68 5.01 -14.99
C PRO A 272 -14.88 4.63 -13.52
N ASN A 273 -15.63 3.57 -13.23
CA ASN A 273 -15.89 3.09 -11.87
C ASN A 273 -14.87 2.06 -11.36
N CYS A 274 -13.95 1.60 -12.23
CA CYS A 274 -12.89 0.67 -11.84
C CYS A 274 -11.89 1.38 -10.92
N LYS A 275 -11.71 0.87 -9.70
CA LYS A 275 -10.79 1.45 -8.71
C LYS A 275 -9.32 1.23 -9.11
N THR A 276 -8.45 2.08 -8.58
CA THR A 276 -6.99 1.99 -8.74
C THR A 276 -6.36 1.53 -7.43
N ILE A 277 -5.58 0.44 -7.48
CA ILE A 277 -4.95 -0.14 -6.28
C ILE A 277 -3.48 -0.44 -6.55
N ILE A 278 -2.58 0.12 -5.73
CA ILE A 278 -1.18 -0.29 -5.69
C ILE A 278 -1.05 -1.26 -4.52
N ASN A 279 -1.06 -2.55 -4.82
CA ASN A 279 -1.21 -3.58 -3.79
C ASN A 279 0.08 -4.29 -3.39
N GLU A 280 1.19 -3.87 -3.97
CA GLU A 280 2.54 -4.06 -3.45
C GLU A 280 3.40 -2.84 -3.78
N TRP A 281 3.98 -2.23 -2.77
CA TRP A 281 5.01 -1.22 -2.98
C TRP A 281 6.01 -1.23 -1.83
N HIS A 282 7.28 -1.03 -2.16
CA HIS A 282 8.35 -0.98 -1.18
C HIS A 282 9.52 -0.15 -1.69
N TYR A 283 10.27 0.45 -0.76
CA TYR A 283 11.56 1.04 -1.05
C TYR A 283 12.57 -0.07 -1.37
N LEU A 284 13.12 -0.06 -2.57
CA LEU A 284 14.04 -1.10 -3.03
C LEU A 284 15.33 -0.50 -3.56
N VAL A 285 16.45 -0.84 -2.94
CA VAL A 285 17.79 -0.42 -3.38
C VAL A 285 18.27 -1.28 -4.55
N THR A 286 18.09 -2.59 -4.43
CA THR A 286 18.50 -3.58 -5.45
C THR A 286 17.80 -4.92 -5.19
N TRP A 287 17.63 -5.70 -6.24
CA TRP A 287 17.22 -7.11 -6.16
C TRP A 287 18.39 -8.04 -5.81
N ASP A 288 19.65 -7.58 -5.90
CA ASP A 288 20.82 -8.38 -5.52
C ASP A 288 20.77 -8.75 -4.03
N GLY A 289 21.00 -10.01 -3.73
CA GLY A 289 20.90 -10.57 -2.39
C GLY A 289 19.47 -10.91 -1.95
N ILE A 290 18.46 -10.59 -2.76
CA ILE A 290 17.07 -11.01 -2.58
C ILE A 290 16.76 -12.18 -3.52
N HIS A 291 17.06 -12.01 -4.82
CA HIS A 291 16.86 -13.01 -5.86
C HIS A 291 18.19 -13.44 -6.53
N GLY A 292 19.19 -13.77 -5.69
CA GLY A 292 20.54 -14.12 -6.12
C GLY A 292 21.54 -13.01 -5.87
N ALA A 293 22.80 -13.39 -5.66
CA ALA A 293 23.89 -12.47 -5.36
C ALA A 293 24.71 -12.17 -6.61
N SER A 294 24.77 -10.93 -7.06
CA SER A 294 25.65 -10.54 -8.15
C SER A 294 26.82 -9.66 -7.69
N SER A 295 26.70 -8.96 -6.57
CA SER A 295 27.71 -8.03 -6.08
C SER A 295 27.65 -7.84 -4.56
N GLN A 296 28.76 -8.08 -3.88
CA GLN A 296 28.88 -7.86 -2.43
C GLN A 296 28.69 -6.38 -2.05
N ASP A 297 29.12 -5.45 -2.89
CA ASP A 297 28.92 -4.01 -2.63
C ASP A 297 27.44 -3.60 -2.70
N LYS A 298 26.68 -4.14 -3.62
CA LYS A 298 25.24 -3.89 -3.72
C LYS A 298 24.51 -4.51 -2.52
N ILE A 299 24.85 -5.73 -2.13
CA ILE A 299 24.31 -6.40 -0.94
C ILE A 299 24.60 -5.56 0.29
N ARG A 300 25.83 -5.13 0.49
CA ARG A 300 26.21 -4.28 1.62
C ARG A 300 25.40 -2.99 1.65
N LYS A 301 25.25 -2.28 0.53
CA LYS A 301 24.44 -1.05 0.43
C LYS A 301 22.96 -1.29 0.73
N ALA A 302 22.43 -2.45 0.35
CA ALA A 302 21.04 -2.82 0.61
C ALA A 302 20.76 -3.10 2.10
N HIS A 303 21.79 -3.51 2.86
CA HIS A 303 21.62 -4.00 4.24
C HIS A 303 22.29 -3.12 5.30
N SER A 304 23.01 -2.06 4.93
CA SER A 304 23.72 -1.21 5.90
C SER A 304 23.62 0.27 5.58
N GLY A 305 23.64 1.10 6.63
CA GLY A 305 23.64 2.55 6.53
C GLY A 305 22.27 3.19 6.34
N PRO A 306 22.24 4.52 6.21
CA PRO A 306 20.99 5.28 6.08
C PRO A 306 20.11 4.87 4.89
N SER A 307 20.74 4.49 3.78
CA SER A 307 20.06 4.11 2.53
C SER A 307 19.74 2.63 2.40
N ALA A 308 19.95 1.81 3.44
CA ALA A 308 19.55 0.40 3.45
C ALA A 308 18.03 0.23 3.31
N HIS A 309 17.58 -0.98 2.91
CA HIS A 309 16.16 -1.30 2.79
C HIS A 309 15.39 -0.97 4.08
N ASN A 310 15.99 -1.21 5.23
CA ASN A 310 15.42 -0.94 6.55
C ASN A 310 15.97 0.33 7.21
N GLY A 311 16.64 1.20 6.43
CA GLY A 311 17.24 2.44 6.87
C GLY A 311 16.29 3.64 6.87
N ILE A 312 16.84 4.82 7.22
CA ILE A 312 16.04 6.05 7.32
C ILE A 312 15.54 6.54 5.97
N ASP A 313 16.27 6.28 4.87
CA ASP A 313 15.78 6.63 3.53
C ASP A 313 14.50 5.88 3.19
N SER A 314 14.41 4.58 3.56
CA SER A 314 13.19 3.79 3.39
C SER A 314 12.01 4.37 4.17
N ALA A 315 12.21 4.77 5.42
CA ALA A 315 11.15 5.36 6.23
C ALA A 315 10.69 6.74 5.68
N ALA A 316 11.62 7.59 5.28
CA ALA A 316 11.29 8.88 4.68
C ALA A 316 10.60 8.73 3.31
N PHE A 317 11.03 7.74 2.50
CA PHE A 317 10.33 7.33 1.28
C PHE A 317 8.89 6.91 1.58
N ASN A 318 8.67 6.03 2.57
CA ASN A 318 7.34 5.58 2.95
C ASN A 318 6.41 6.73 3.31
N LEU A 319 6.88 7.66 4.14
CA LEU A 319 6.09 8.83 4.53
C LEU A 319 5.82 9.77 3.36
N ALA A 320 6.80 9.97 2.47
CA ALA A 320 6.61 10.76 1.26
C ALA A 320 5.57 10.14 0.32
N VAL A 321 5.59 8.81 0.18
CA VAL A 321 4.62 8.06 -0.63
C VAL A 321 3.22 8.11 -0.03
N LEU A 322 3.07 7.75 1.26
CA LEU A 322 1.77 7.72 1.94
C LEU A 322 1.11 9.11 1.98
N ALA A 323 1.87 10.15 2.28
CA ALA A 323 1.38 11.53 2.24
C ALA A 323 1.05 11.99 0.81
N GLY A 324 1.89 11.62 -0.16
CA GLY A 324 1.69 11.92 -1.57
C GLY A 324 0.42 11.28 -2.12
N PHE A 325 0.17 10.01 -1.83
CA PHE A 325 -1.03 9.29 -2.24
C PHE A 325 -2.33 9.94 -1.76
N GLN A 326 -2.31 10.59 -0.59
CA GLN A 326 -3.48 11.31 -0.07
C GLN A 326 -4.01 12.41 -0.99
N ASN A 327 -3.21 12.84 -1.96
CA ASN A 327 -3.57 13.88 -2.93
C ASN A 327 -3.68 13.35 -4.37
N THR A 328 -3.86 12.04 -4.54
CA THR A 328 -4.04 11.36 -5.83
C THR A 328 -5.44 10.75 -5.98
N CYS A 329 -5.71 10.18 -7.13
CA CYS A 329 -6.89 9.36 -7.40
C CYS A 329 -6.72 7.88 -7.02
N LEU A 330 -5.72 7.54 -6.21
CA LEU A 330 -5.51 6.18 -5.74
C LEU A 330 -6.56 5.82 -4.68
N ASP A 331 -7.24 4.69 -4.88
CA ASP A 331 -8.27 4.23 -3.96
C ASP A 331 -7.67 3.48 -2.76
N GLN A 332 -6.67 2.60 -3.01
CA GLN A 332 -6.05 1.80 -1.96
C GLN A 332 -4.54 1.60 -2.22
N SER A 333 -3.75 1.48 -1.15
CA SER A 333 -2.34 1.11 -1.25
C SER A 333 -1.91 0.13 -0.16
N TYR A 334 -1.05 -0.83 -0.53
CA TYR A 334 -0.57 -1.89 0.36
C TYR A 334 0.95 -1.89 0.37
N TYR A 335 1.52 -1.55 1.53
CA TYR A 335 2.95 -1.66 1.75
C TYR A 335 3.34 -3.14 1.77
N TYR A 336 4.28 -3.54 0.93
CA TYR A 336 4.72 -4.93 0.89
C TYR A 336 5.60 -5.24 2.10
N GLY A 337 5.15 -6.20 2.91
CA GLY A 337 5.90 -6.77 4.01
C GLY A 337 5.51 -8.24 4.13
N SER A 338 6.49 -9.13 4.18
CA SER A 338 6.28 -10.59 4.16
C SER A 338 6.68 -11.29 5.45
N GLY A 339 6.87 -10.54 6.52
CA GLY A 339 7.24 -11.11 7.79
C GLY A 339 7.62 -10.09 8.85
N CYS A 340 7.71 -10.53 10.11
CA CYS A 340 8.19 -9.65 11.16
C CYS A 340 9.71 -9.41 11.06
N ARG A 341 10.48 -10.26 10.37
CA ARG A 341 11.95 -10.17 10.25
C ARG A 341 12.41 -10.24 8.80
N GLY A 342 13.65 -9.84 8.55
CA GLY A 342 14.29 -9.88 7.24
C GLY A 342 14.13 -8.61 6.41
N ASN A 343 14.41 -8.70 5.13
CA ASN A 343 14.43 -7.54 4.20
C ASN A 343 13.08 -6.84 4.08
N TRP A 344 12.00 -7.61 4.15
CA TRP A 344 10.62 -7.15 4.00
C TRP A 344 9.91 -7.01 5.35
N GLY A 345 10.61 -7.30 6.45
CA GLY A 345 10.02 -7.33 7.78
C GLY A 345 10.06 -5.98 8.50
N TYR A 346 9.35 -5.92 9.61
CA TYR A 346 9.31 -4.75 10.50
C TYR A 346 10.40 -4.77 11.57
N LYS A 347 11.09 -5.89 11.73
CA LYS A 347 12.15 -6.10 12.73
C LYS A 347 13.44 -6.58 12.07
N ASP A 348 14.56 -6.24 12.67
CA ASP A 348 15.86 -6.78 12.30
C ASP A 348 16.05 -8.21 12.87
N GLY A 349 17.23 -8.82 12.57
CA GLY A 349 17.57 -10.15 13.08
C GLY A 349 17.63 -10.27 14.60
N MET A 350 17.74 -9.16 15.32
CA MET A 350 17.74 -9.09 16.78
C MET A 350 16.34 -8.81 17.37
N GLY A 351 15.29 -8.71 16.54
CA GLY A 351 13.94 -8.43 16.97
C GLY A 351 13.67 -6.95 17.29
N ARG A 352 14.56 -6.02 16.91
CA ARG A 352 14.36 -4.59 17.09
C ARG A 352 13.61 -4.01 15.89
N PHE A 353 12.67 -3.09 16.14
CA PHE A 353 11.95 -2.42 15.08
C PHE A 353 12.90 -1.60 14.18
N ASN A 354 12.71 -1.76 12.88
CA ASN A 354 13.44 -1.02 11.86
C ASN A 354 12.79 0.35 11.57
N LYS A 355 13.43 1.17 10.75
CA LYS A 355 12.92 2.52 10.42
C LYS A 355 11.58 2.50 9.68
N PRO A 356 11.31 1.61 8.70
CA PRO A 356 9.99 1.44 8.08
C PRO A 356 8.84 1.23 9.07
N TYR A 357 9.01 0.42 10.12
CA TYR A 357 7.98 0.25 11.16
C TYR A 357 7.51 1.59 11.73
N TRP A 358 8.45 2.44 12.11
CA TRP A 358 8.13 3.74 12.71
C TRP A 358 7.46 4.70 11.73
N SER A 359 7.79 4.63 10.44
CA SER A 359 7.07 5.40 9.42
C SER A 359 5.61 4.97 9.27
N LEU A 360 5.35 3.65 9.31
CA LEU A 360 3.99 3.11 9.28
C LEU A 360 3.24 3.45 10.56
N LYS A 361 3.92 3.42 11.73
CA LYS A 361 3.33 3.84 13.02
C LYS A 361 2.85 5.28 13.00
N ILE A 362 3.67 6.21 12.52
CA ILE A 362 3.27 7.63 12.35
C ILE A 362 2.01 7.71 11.50
N PHE A 363 1.97 7.01 10.38
CA PHE A 363 0.83 7.10 9.47
C PHE A 363 -0.42 6.39 10.02
N GLY A 364 -0.24 5.32 10.80
CA GLY A 364 -1.30 4.66 11.55
C GLY A 364 -1.96 5.59 12.57
N ASP A 365 -1.18 6.34 13.32
CA ASP A 365 -1.69 7.34 14.25
C ASP A 365 -2.47 8.45 13.50
N ILE A 366 -1.94 8.89 12.35
CA ILE A 366 -2.62 9.88 11.51
C ILE A 366 -4.01 9.39 11.06
N VAL A 367 -4.12 8.20 10.49
CA VAL A 367 -5.40 7.70 9.95
C VAL A 367 -6.41 7.33 11.04
N THR A 368 -5.96 7.20 12.27
CA THR A 368 -6.80 6.86 13.44
C THR A 368 -7.30 8.12 14.14
N GLU A 369 -6.42 9.10 14.36
CA GLU A 369 -6.73 10.28 15.18
C GLU A 369 -7.25 11.48 14.38
N TYR A 370 -6.97 11.53 13.07
CA TYR A 370 -7.30 12.69 12.25
C TYR A 370 -8.25 12.34 11.10
N ALA A 371 -9.12 13.28 10.78
CA ALA A 371 -10.19 13.07 9.82
C ALA A 371 -10.01 13.86 8.53
N ASP A 372 -9.54 15.09 8.62
CA ASP A 372 -9.53 16.04 7.53
C ASP A 372 -8.10 16.42 7.14
N LYS A 373 -7.86 16.56 5.84
CA LYS A 373 -6.62 17.11 5.30
C LYS A 373 -6.74 18.63 5.19
N VAL A 374 -5.63 19.30 5.37
CA VAL A 374 -5.51 20.76 5.14
C VAL A 374 -4.39 21.04 4.14
N SER A 375 -4.31 22.29 3.68
CA SER A 375 -3.28 22.69 2.73
C SER A 375 -1.88 22.52 3.34
N ALA A 376 -1.05 21.73 2.68
CA ALA A 376 0.35 21.51 3.01
C ALA A 376 1.16 21.50 1.72
N LYS A 377 2.11 22.42 1.58
CA LYS A 377 2.92 22.60 0.37
C LYS A 377 4.40 22.57 0.73
N SER A 378 5.20 21.94 -0.12
CA SER A 378 6.66 21.87 0.03
C SER A 378 7.33 22.83 -0.94
N ALA A 379 8.33 23.55 -0.47
CA ALA A 379 9.14 24.42 -1.30
C ALA A 379 10.36 23.70 -1.89
N LYS A 380 10.78 22.57 -1.29
CA LYS A 380 11.94 21.77 -1.73
C LYS A 380 11.47 20.43 -2.31
N PRO A 381 12.11 19.96 -3.38
CA PRO A 381 11.79 18.65 -3.99
C PRO A 381 11.95 17.44 -3.07
N SER A 382 12.89 17.46 -2.14
CA SER A 382 13.14 16.37 -1.18
C SER A 382 12.11 16.34 -0.05
N VAL A 383 11.44 17.46 0.21
CA VAL A 383 10.50 17.61 1.32
C VAL A 383 9.08 17.25 0.89
N THR A 384 8.43 16.45 1.69
CA THR A 384 6.99 16.19 1.63
C THR A 384 6.36 16.71 2.91
N ALA A 385 5.33 17.55 2.76
CA ALA A 385 4.55 18.08 3.87
C ALA A 385 3.14 17.49 3.82
N PHE A 386 2.62 17.07 4.97
CA PHE A 386 1.25 16.60 5.13
C PHE A 386 0.71 17.11 6.46
N ALA A 387 -0.53 17.59 6.46
CA ALA A 387 -1.16 18.13 7.66
C ALA A 387 -2.67 17.87 7.68
N GLY A 388 -3.23 17.83 8.86
CA GLY A 388 -4.66 17.60 9.01
C GLY A 388 -5.19 17.93 10.40
N LEU A 389 -6.51 17.80 10.55
CA LEU A 389 -7.26 18.10 11.74
C LEU A 389 -8.04 16.87 12.23
N SER A 390 -8.15 16.74 13.55
CA SER A 390 -9.11 15.84 14.19
C SER A 390 -10.55 16.20 13.82
N ALA A 391 -11.49 15.26 13.99
CA ALA A 391 -12.90 15.48 13.64
C ALA A 391 -13.53 16.67 14.38
N ASP A 392 -13.15 16.90 15.63
CA ASP A 392 -13.59 18.05 16.44
C ASP A 392 -12.79 19.33 16.20
N LYS A 393 -11.76 19.28 15.34
CA LYS A 393 -10.85 20.37 14.96
C LYS A 393 -10.04 20.97 16.12
N LYS A 394 -9.98 20.30 17.26
CA LYS A 394 -9.19 20.75 18.41
C LYS A 394 -7.72 20.42 18.28
N ARG A 395 -7.42 19.28 17.65
CA ARG A 395 -6.04 18.83 17.40
C ARG A 395 -5.70 18.93 15.92
N GLY A 396 -4.48 19.34 15.64
CA GLY A 396 -3.90 19.35 14.29
C GLY A 396 -2.56 18.67 14.31
N PHE A 397 -2.18 18.07 13.17
CA PHE A 397 -0.83 17.54 12.99
C PHE A 397 -0.11 18.17 11.80
N VAL A 398 1.20 18.20 11.90
CA VAL A 398 2.12 18.51 10.79
C VAL A 398 3.13 17.37 10.70
N LEU A 399 3.18 16.73 9.53
CA LEU A 399 4.20 15.76 9.15
C LEU A 399 5.10 16.39 8.09
N ILE A 400 6.39 16.45 8.36
CA ILE A 400 7.42 16.85 7.40
C ILE A 400 8.36 15.66 7.22
N SER A 401 8.47 15.15 6.01
CA SER A 401 9.42 14.11 5.63
C SER A 401 10.39 14.67 4.59
N ASP A 402 11.68 14.63 4.88
CA ASP A 402 12.74 15.05 3.96
C ASP A 402 13.54 13.83 3.50
N TYR A 403 13.22 13.37 2.31
CA TYR A 403 13.85 12.23 1.68
C TYR A 403 15.12 12.65 0.93
N ARG A 404 16.28 12.27 1.46
CA ARG A 404 17.61 12.57 0.88
C ARG A 404 17.88 14.06 0.69
N GLY A 405 17.21 14.90 1.47
CA GLY A 405 17.46 16.33 1.47
C GLY A 405 18.52 16.74 2.47
N LYS A 406 18.89 18.02 2.44
CA LYS A 406 19.94 18.61 3.29
C LYS A 406 19.52 19.96 3.85
N GLY A 407 20.22 20.37 4.90
CA GLY A 407 20.08 21.67 5.51
C GLY A 407 18.86 21.80 6.43
N PRO A 408 18.57 23.01 6.91
CA PRO A 408 17.52 23.25 7.90
C PRO A 408 16.13 22.93 7.35
N LEU A 409 15.25 22.49 8.27
CA LEU A 409 13.83 22.23 8.02
C LEU A 409 12.98 23.20 8.81
N THR A 410 12.15 23.96 8.13
CA THR A 410 11.24 24.94 8.72
C THR A 410 9.88 24.85 8.03
N ALA A 411 8.81 25.13 8.76
CA ALA A 411 7.47 25.22 8.19
C ALA A 411 6.76 26.48 8.65
N SER A 412 6.17 27.24 7.73
CA SER A 412 5.17 28.24 8.11
C SER A 412 3.86 27.52 8.46
N VAL A 413 3.29 27.83 9.61
CA VAL A 413 2.04 27.24 10.12
C VAL A 413 1.04 28.35 10.40
N LYS A 414 -0.09 28.32 9.67
CA LYS A 414 -1.17 29.28 9.76
C LYS A 414 -2.47 28.61 10.23
N GLY A 415 -3.31 29.34 10.94
CA GLY A 415 -4.66 28.90 11.35
C GLY A 415 -4.68 28.00 12.58
N MET A 416 -3.61 28.04 13.39
CA MET A 416 -3.54 27.43 14.71
C MET A 416 -3.32 28.49 15.81
N ASP A 417 -3.91 29.67 15.63
CA ASP A 417 -3.77 30.79 16.57
C ASP A 417 -4.27 30.37 17.95
N GLY A 418 -3.48 30.67 19.00
CA GLY A 418 -3.76 30.27 20.37
C GLY A 418 -3.52 28.79 20.72
N ALA A 419 -3.15 27.95 19.74
CA ALA A 419 -2.78 26.58 20.02
C ALA A 419 -1.37 26.47 20.62
N ARG A 420 -1.09 25.32 21.20
CA ARG A 420 0.26 24.95 21.68
C ARG A 420 0.73 23.67 20.99
N VAL A 421 2.02 23.48 20.87
CA VAL A 421 2.61 22.18 20.49
C VAL A 421 2.52 21.27 21.71
N VAL A 422 1.77 20.16 21.59
CA VAL A 422 1.59 19.18 22.67
C VAL A 422 2.53 18.00 22.56
N SER A 423 2.97 17.67 21.34
CA SER A 423 4.03 16.69 21.13
C SER A 423 4.78 16.96 19.82
N ALA A 424 6.04 16.61 19.80
CA ALA A 424 6.85 16.57 18.59
C ALA A 424 7.79 15.37 18.67
N HIS A 425 7.84 14.61 17.59
CA HIS A 425 8.68 13.42 17.49
C HIS A 425 9.51 13.46 16.23
N VAL A 426 10.68 12.84 16.29
CA VAL A 426 11.61 12.75 15.17
C VAL A 426 11.95 11.30 14.85
N LEU A 427 11.95 10.98 13.58
CA LEU A 427 12.47 9.75 13.01
C LEU A 427 13.63 10.12 12.09
N ASP A 428 14.85 9.76 12.48
CA ASP A 428 16.07 10.00 11.71
C ASP A 428 17.02 8.80 11.79
N HIS A 429 18.24 8.95 11.33
CA HIS A 429 19.20 7.85 11.36
C HIS A 429 19.43 7.30 12.79
N ALA A 430 19.55 8.19 13.77
CA ALA A 430 19.85 7.84 15.16
C ALA A 430 18.62 7.57 16.02
N ARG A 431 17.48 8.21 15.74
CA ARG A 431 16.30 8.24 16.59
C ARG A 431 15.10 7.52 15.93
N ASN A 432 14.34 6.80 16.76
CA ASN A 432 13.18 5.98 16.35
C ASN A 432 11.87 6.57 16.90
N LEU A 433 11.40 7.66 16.30
CA LEU A 433 10.19 8.38 16.74
C LEU A 433 10.32 8.88 18.19
N GLU A 434 11.50 9.39 18.52
CA GLU A 434 11.75 9.92 19.87
C GLU A 434 11.21 11.35 20.01
N PRO A 435 10.80 11.73 21.23
CA PRO A 435 10.41 13.11 21.52
C PRO A 435 11.54 14.09 21.21
N VAL A 436 11.17 15.25 20.69
CA VAL A 436 12.11 16.33 20.38
C VAL A 436 11.50 17.68 20.71
N ALA A 437 12.31 18.59 21.26
CA ALA A 437 11.88 19.97 21.42
C ALA A 437 11.89 20.68 20.06
N VAL A 438 10.80 21.35 19.74
CA VAL A 438 10.66 22.20 18.56
C VAL A 438 10.36 23.63 18.97
N GLU A 439 10.80 24.59 18.20
CA GLU A 439 10.45 26.01 18.38
C GLU A 439 9.32 26.35 17.40
N TRP A 440 8.20 26.82 17.94
CA TRP A 440 7.10 27.40 17.15
C TRP A 440 6.79 28.79 17.65
N LYS A 441 7.19 29.78 16.86
CA LYS A 441 7.07 31.20 17.19
C LYS A 441 6.66 31.99 15.96
N ASP A 442 5.73 32.91 16.13
CA ASP A 442 5.24 33.81 15.07
C ASP A 442 4.81 33.08 13.78
N GLY A 443 4.20 31.88 13.95
CA GLY A 443 3.78 31.02 12.85
C GLY A 443 4.90 30.25 12.16
N LEU A 444 6.16 30.38 12.60
CA LEU A 444 7.30 29.62 12.08
C LEU A 444 7.60 28.44 13.02
N LEU A 445 7.59 27.23 12.48
CA LEU A 445 7.96 25.99 13.14
C LEU A 445 9.39 25.60 12.68
N ALA A 446 10.35 25.59 13.60
CA ALA A 446 11.70 25.12 13.37
C ALA A 446 11.87 23.67 13.83
N LEU A 447 12.41 22.82 12.95
CA LEU A 447 12.58 21.39 13.18
C LEU A 447 14.07 21.07 13.36
N PRO A 448 14.50 20.51 14.51
CA PRO A 448 15.90 20.38 14.88
C PRO A 448 16.56 19.16 14.21
N ARG A 449 16.85 19.28 12.92
CA ARG A 449 17.63 18.30 12.17
C ARG A 449 19.08 18.26 12.69
N LYS A 450 19.63 17.04 12.88
CA LYS A 450 20.98 16.86 13.42
C LYS A 450 22.07 16.60 12.37
N ASP A 451 21.69 16.03 11.24
CA ASP A 451 22.60 15.64 10.15
C ASP A 451 21.95 15.77 8.78
N ASP A 452 22.70 15.53 7.73
CA ASP A 452 22.24 15.60 6.34
C ASP A 452 21.65 14.26 5.82
N ASN A 453 21.26 13.33 6.71
CA ASN A 453 20.51 12.16 6.32
C ASN A 453 19.01 12.51 6.17
N SER A 454 18.25 11.59 5.59
CA SER A 454 16.78 11.69 5.59
C SER A 454 16.25 11.82 7.02
N ALA A 455 15.18 12.57 7.20
CA ALA A 455 14.53 12.73 8.49
C ALA A 455 13.04 12.99 8.34
N ALA A 456 12.26 12.61 9.34
CA ALA A 456 10.85 12.96 9.42
C ALA A 456 10.50 13.51 10.80
N PHE A 457 9.61 14.50 10.83
CA PHE A 457 9.11 15.12 12.04
C PHE A 457 7.59 15.05 12.07
N PHE A 458 7.04 14.59 13.18
CA PHE A 458 5.61 14.53 13.44
C PHE A 458 5.29 15.42 14.61
N VAL A 459 4.57 16.50 14.37
CA VAL A 459 4.27 17.55 15.37
C VAL A 459 2.77 17.65 15.54
N VAL A 460 2.30 17.66 16.79
CA VAL A 460 0.88 17.76 17.13
C VAL A 460 0.61 19.08 17.86
N PHE A 461 -0.41 19.76 17.39
CA PHE A 461 -0.93 21.01 17.95
C PHE A 461 -2.29 20.77 18.61
N GLU A 462 -2.57 21.50 19.67
CA GLU A 462 -3.85 21.47 20.37
C GLU A 462 -4.30 22.90 20.71
N ARG A 463 -5.58 23.22 20.45
CA ARG A 463 -6.24 24.49 20.77
C ARG A 463 -6.84 24.49 22.17
#